data_01baf7cfcbcf12376142f7f47db7072c
#
_entry.id   01baf7cfcbcf12376142f7f47db7072c
#
_cell.length_a   1.000
_cell.length_b   1.000
_cell.length_c   1.000
_cell.angle_alpha   90.00
_cell.angle_beta   90.00
_cell.angle_gamma   90.00
#
_symmetry.space_group_name_H-M   'P 1'
#
loop_
_entity.id
_entity.type
_entity.pdbx_description
1 polymer ?
#
loop_
_entity_poly.entity_id
_entity_poly.type
_entity_poly.pdbx_seq_one_letter_code
_entity_poly.pdbx_strand_id
1 'polypeptide(L)'
;MKRSLVPSSAGAAVRAVLRPSTDALRAAGIEDSALSAYQNRVDRGVKGWMHAASAQGDLLLATSDAEATTAEGLHALRQLGADLGGILAKNKLRHVALDAQPAALTVAEGLALNAYRFTKLFGIKAKDQWTLEQLDVVGSDSAEFATWNALLDGVTEARDLINTPVLQLGSLELAARAEQLGAQHGFKCTVLHKAQIEALKMGGLLGVNKGSVDPPVFIVLEYRGEGAPQEHPTVLVGKGVVYDTGGISLKPSNFMEDMKCDM
;
A
#
# COMPACT_ATOMS: atom_id res chain seq x y z
N MET A 1 3.09 1.72 9.73
CA MET A 1 1.65 1.59 10.11
C MET A 1 1.40 0.18 10.61
N LYS A 2 0.88 0.03 11.83
CA LYS A 2 0.41 -1.26 12.35
C LYS A 2 -0.98 -1.56 11.79
N ARG A 3 -1.22 -2.78 11.35
CA ARG A 3 -2.53 -3.25 10.87
C ARG A 3 -2.95 -4.44 11.71
N SER A 4 -4.18 -4.43 12.18
CA SER A 4 -4.72 -5.47 13.07
C SER A 4 -6.12 -5.87 12.63
N LEU A 5 -6.41 -7.16 12.75
CA LEU A 5 -7.77 -7.67 12.66
C LEU A 5 -8.36 -7.68 14.07
N VAL A 6 -9.52 -7.08 14.22
CA VAL A 6 -10.19 -6.97 15.53
C VAL A 6 -11.66 -7.44 15.45
N PRO A 7 -12.20 -8.02 16.50
CA PRO A 7 -13.61 -8.49 16.50
C PRO A 7 -14.60 -7.33 16.56
N SER A 8 -14.21 -6.20 17.13
CA SER A 8 -15.05 -5.01 17.24
C SER A 8 -14.21 -3.73 17.26
N SER A 9 -14.85 -2.60 17.00
CA SER A 9 -14.22 -1.27 17.02
C SER A 9 -14.10 -0.65 18.43
N ALA A 10 -14.40 -1.40 19.49
CA ALA A 10 -14.33 -0.92 20.86
C ALA A 10 -12.90 -0.50 21.23
N GLY A 11 -12.75 0.66 21.86
CA GLY A 11 -11.46 1.20 22.32
C GLY A 11 -10.66 1.99 21.27
N ALA A 12 -11.12 2.08 20.02
CA ALA A 12 -10.50 2.95 19.04
C ALA A 12 -10.89 4.42 19.29
N ALA A 13 -9.92 5.34 19.13
CA ALA A 13 -10.15 6.78 19.27
C ALA A 13 -11.10 7.31 18.18
N VAL A 14 -11.06 6.70 16.99
CA VAL A 14 -11.93 7.02 15.86
C VAL A 14 -12.45 5.73 15.26
N ARG A 15 -13.76 5.67 15.00
CA ARG A 15 -14.40 4.58 14.28
C ARG A 15 -14.90 5.08 12.93
N ALA A 16 -14.59 4.34 11.88
CA ALA A 16 -15.08 4.59 10.53
C ALA A 16 -16.04 3.45 10.16
N VAL A 17 -17.29 3.77 9.85
CA VAL A 17 -18.33 2.77 9.59
C VAL A 17 -18.98 3.04 8.23
N LEU A 18 -19.03 2.01 7.39
CA LEU A 18 -19.66 2.05 6.08
C LEU A 18 -21.10 1.52 6.17
N ARG A 19 -22.06 2.31 5.69
CA ARG A 19 -23.49 1.95 5.62
C ARG A 19 -24.06 1.43 6.95
N PRO A 20 -23.85 2.12 8.07
CA PRO A 20 -24.39 1.65 9.34
C PRO A 20 -25.93 1.71 9.32
N SER A 21 -26.57 0.76 9.97
CA SER A 21 -28.00 0.83 10.21
C SER A 21 -28.34 1.90 11.25
N THR A 22 -29.56 2.44 11.16
CA THR A 22 -30.07 3.43 12.13
C THR A 22 -30.01 2.91 13.56
N ASP A 23 -30.30 1.62 13.76
CA ASP A 23 -30.27 0.99 15.10
C ASP A 23 -28.84 0.86 15.63
N ALA A 24 -27.88 0.50 14.78
CA ALA A 24 -26.45 0.49 15.14
C ALA A 24 -25.96 1.89 15.54
N LEU A 25 -26.42 2.95 14.85
CA LEU A 25 -26.07 4.33 15.16
C LEU A 25 -26.67 4.77 16.50
N ARG A 26 -27.91 4.43 16.79
CA ARG A 26 -28.54 4.70 18.09
C ARG A 26 -27.82 3.96 19.23
N ALA A 27 -27.47 2.69 19.02
CA ALA A 27 -26.70 1.90 19.98
C ALA A 27 -25.30 2.49 20.24
N ALA A 28 -24.70 3.16 19.24
CA ALA A 28 -23.46 3.89 19.38
C ALA A 28 -23.57 5.24 20.12
N GLY A 29 -24.78 5.64 20.50
CA GLY A 29 -25.03 6.88 21.23
C GLY A 29 -24.80 8.14 20.38
N ILE A 30 -25.16 8.07 19.09
CA ILE A 30 -25.14 9.25 18.21
C ILE A 30 -26.29 10.18 18.57
N GLU A 31 -26.02 11.49 18.51
CA GLU A 31 -27.05 12.50 18.69
C GLU A 31 -28.11 12.45 17.57
N ASP A 32 -29.38 12.73 17.91
CA ASP A 32 -30.49 12.69 16.96
C ASP A 32 -30.29 13.62 15.75
N SER A 33 -29.61 14.75 15.95
CA SER A 33 -29.25 15.68 14.89
C SER A 33 -28.31 15.06 13.84
N ALA A 34 -27.28 14.32 14.29
CA ALA A 34 -26.33 13.63 13.43
C ALA A 34 -26.98 12.42 12.77
N LEU A 35 -27.86 11.71 13.46
CA LEU A 35 -28.64 10.62 12.92
C LEU A 35 -29.56 11.10 11.78
N SER A 36 -30.27 12.21 12.00
CA SER A 36 -31.12 12.85 10.98
C SER A 36 -30.30 13.33 9.78
N ALA A 37 -29.12 13.90 10.01
CA ALA A 37 -28.21 14.32 8.93
C ALA A 37 -27.70 13.12 8.11
N TYR A 38 -27.37 12.01 8.76
CA TYR A 38 -26.98 10.77 8.07
C TYR A 38 -28.13 10.21 7.23
N GLN A 39 -29.35 10.11 7.78
CA GLN A 39 -30.51 9.61 7.06
C GLN A 39 -30.82 10.49 5.84
N ASN A 40 -30.77 11.80 5.97
CA ASN A 40 -30.92 12.75 4.86
C ASN A 40 -29.89 12.52 3.74
N ARG A 41 -28.64 12.15 4.08
CA ARG A 41 -27.63 11.83 3.06
C ARG A 41 -28.00 10.55 2.32
N VAL A 42 -28.46 9.51 3.05
CA VAL A 42 -28.92 8.24 2.47
C VAL A 42 -30.10 8.51 1.52
N ASP A 43 -31.13 9.22 1.96
CA ASP A 43 -32.34 9.49 1.19
C ASP A 43 -32.05 10.31 -0.08
N ARG A 44 -31.07 11.19 -0.04
CA ARG A 44 -30.63 12.01 -1.17
C ARG A 44 -29.55 11.36 -2.04
N GLY A 45 -29.11 10.13 -1.73
CA GLY A 45 -28.05 9.44 -2.44
C GLY A 45 -26.67 10.13 -2.37
N VAL A 46 -26.41 10.93 -1.32
CA VAL A 46 -25.11 11.61 -1.14
C VAL A 46 -24.08 10.62 -0.65
N LYS A 47 -23.03 10.41 -1.44
CA LYS A 47 -21.94 9.45 -1.15
C LYS A 47 -20.81 10.11 -0.36
N GLY A 48 -19.95 9.26 0.25
CA GLY A 48 -18.75 9.69 0.97
C GLY A 48 -18.94 9.78 2.48
N TRP A 49 -17.92 10.30 3.16
CA TRP A 49 -17.82 10.35 4.62
C TRP A 49 -18.49 11.59 5.22
N MET A 50 -19.04 11.43 6.40
CA MET A 50 -19.42 12.52 7.29
C MET A 50 -18.90 12.26 8.71
N HIS A 51 -18.55 13.31 9.43
CA HIS A 51 -18.18 13.23 10.83
C HIS A 51 -19.41 13.36 11.73
N ALA A 52 -19.47 12.54 12.76
CA ALA A 52 -20.48 12.60 13.81
C ALA A 52 -19.82 12.38 15.18
N ALA A 53 -20.20 13.18 16.17
CA ALA A 53 -19.84 12.92 17.55
C ALA A 53 -20.71 11.80 18.11
N SER A 54 -20.14 10.96 18.95
CA SER A 54 -20.87 9.91 19.69
C SER A 54 -20.40 9.84 21.14
N ALA A 55 -21.21 9.23 22.00
CA ALA A 55 -20.85 8.98 23.39
C ALA A 55 -19.56 8.12 23.56
N GLN A 56 -19.16 7.41 22.50
CA GLN A 56 -18.01 6.52 22.49
C GLN A 56 -16.80 7.09 21.73
N GLY A 57 -16.82 8.39 21.38
CA GLY A 57 -15.76 9.07 20.63
C GLY A 57 -16.17 9.47 19.21
N ASP A 58 -15.20 9.91 18.41
CA ASP A 58 -15.42 10.36 17.06
C ASP A 58 -15.85 9.21 16.13
N LEU A 59 -16.86 9.51 15.31
CA LEU A 59 -17.42 8.55 14.36
C LEU A 59 -17.43 9.15 12.96
N LEU A 60 -16.87 8.44 12.00
CA LEU A 60 -16.92 8.74 10.58
C LEU A 60 -17.90 7.78 9.92
N LEU A 61 -18.95 8.30 9.33
CA LEU A 61 -20.02 7.53 8.70
C LEU A 61 -19.93 7.68 7.20
N ALA A 62 -19.94 6.58 6.45
CA ALA A 62 -19.95 6.63 5.00
C ALA A 62 -21.24 6.09 4.41
N THR A 63 -21.68 6.75 3.35
CA THR A 63 -22.70 6.27 2.42
C THR A 63 -22.04 5.91 1.09
N SER A 64 -22.38 4.76 0.52
CA SER A 64 -21.92 4.30 -0.78
C SER A 64 -22.91 3.29 -1.35
N ASP A 65 -23.10 3.26 -2.65
CA ASP A 65 -23.84 2.21 -3.38
C ASP A 65 -22.91 1.26 -4.13
N ALA A 66 -21.58 1.42 -3.98
CA ALA A 66 -20.60 0.60 -4.66
C ALA A 66 -20.70 -0.87 -4.25
N GLU A 67 -20.72 -1.76 -5.23
CA GLU A 67 -20.77 -3.20 -5.03
C GLU A 67 -19.36 -3.79 -4.99
N ALA A 68 -19.08 -4.62 -3.99
CA ALA A 68 -17.77 -5.28 -3.85
C ALA A 68 -17.54 -6.43 -4.86
N THR A 69 -18.46 -6.63 -5.80
CA THR A 69 -18.44 -7.72 -6.79
C THR A 69 -18.04 -7.27 -8.19
N THR A 70 -18.05 -5.97 -8.48
CA THR A 70 -17.68 -5.41 -9.78
C THR A 70 -16.34 -4.66 -9.70
N ALA A 71 -15.62 -4.58 -10.82
CA ALA A 71 -14.34 -3.85 -10.87
C ALA A 71 -14.52 -2.35 -10.54
N GLU A 72 -15.58 -1.74 -11.07
CA GLU A 72 -15.94 -0.33 -10.80
C GLU A 72 -16.31 -0.12 -9.33
N GLY A 73 -17.07 -1.05 -8.74
CA GLY A 73 -17.45 -1.00 -7.33
C GLY A 73 -16.25 -1.17 -6.40
N LEU A 74 -15.35 -2.10 -6.70
CA LEU A 74 -14.08 -2.26 -5.96
C LEU A 74 -13.21 -1.00 -6.06
N HIS A 75 -13.12 -0.38 -7.24
CA HIS A 75 -12.40 0.89 -7.39
C HIS A 75 -13.04 2.00 -6.56
N ALA A 76 -14.36 2.16 -6.61
CA ALA A 76 -15.07 3.16 -5.81
C ALA A 76 -14.90 2.96 -4.30
N LEU A 77 -14.85 1.72 -3.82
CA LEU A 77 -14.58 1.40 -2.41
C LEU A 77 -13.14 1.72 -2.00
N ARG A 78 -12.15 1.47 -2.88
CA ARG A 78 -10.76 1.92 -2.64
C ARG A 78 -10.67 3.45 -2.59
N GLN A 79 -11.37 4.14 -3.50
CA GLN A 79 -11.42 5.61 -3.48
C GLN A 79 -12.03 6.14 -2.19
N LEU A 80 -13.13 5.51 -1.71
CA LEU A 80 -13.73 5.85 -0.42
C LEU A 80 -12.73 5.69 0.74
N GLY A 81 -11.93 4.64 0.72
CA GLY A 81 -10.84 4.44 1.68
C GLY A 81 -9.76 5.52 1.60
N ALA A 82 -9.37 5.92 0.39
CA ALA A 82 -8.41 7.00 0.17
C ALA A 82 -8.93 8.34 0.70
N ASP A 83 -10.21 8.65 0.50
CA ASP A 83 -10.87 9.85 1.01
C ASP A 83 -10.86 9.88 2.54
N LEU A 84 -11.09 8.72 3.19
CA LEU A 84 -10.94 8.56 4.64
C LEU A 84 -9.53 8.93 5.09
N GLY A 85 -8.51 8.48 4.36
CA GLY A 85 -7.11 8.83 4.64
C GLY A 85 -6.86 10.34 4.62
N GLY A 86 -7.46 11.06 3.67
CA GLY A 86 -7.42 12.52 3.59
C GLY A 86 -8.07 13.19 4.81
N ILE A 87 -9.21 12.68 5.26
CA ILE A 87 -9.91 13.19 6.45
C ILE A 87 -9.08 12.96 7.72
N LEU A 88 -8.53 11.75 7.89
CA LEU A 88 -7.67 11.41 9.03
C LEU A 88 -6.43 12.31 9.08
N ALA A 89 -5.79 12.53 7.93
CA ALA A 89 -4.62 13.40 7.83
C ALA A 89 -4.94 14.85 8.20
N LYS A 90 -6.03 15.40 7.66
CA LYS A 90 -6.48 16.77 7.93
C LYS A 90 -6.76 16.99 9.42
N ASN A 91 -7.32 15.99 10.10
CA ASN A 91 -7.65 16.04 11.51
C ASN A 91 -6.55 15.49 12.42
N LYS A 92 -5.38 15.14 11.86
CA LYS A 92 -4.23 14.57 12.58
C LYS A 92 -4.54 13.31 13.39
N LEU A 93 -5.54 12.54 12.94
CA LEU A 93 -5.96 11.29 13.56
C LEU A 93 -5.05 10.16 13.09
N ARG A 94 -4.46 9.41 14.01
CA ARG A 94 -3.41 8.41 13.71
C ARG A 94 -3.83 6.98 13.96
N HIS A 95 -5.01 6.77 14.57
CA HIS A 95 -5.58 5.47 14.82
C HIS A 95 -7.04 5.45 14.40
N VAL A 96 -7.44 4.46 13.61
CA VAL A 96 -8.82 4.27 13.18
C VAL A 96 -9.18 2.78 13.21
N ALA A 97 -10.39 2.46 13.69
CA ALA A 97 -11.03 1.18 13.49
C ALA A 97 -12.06 1.30 12.36
N LEU A 98 -11.89 0.48 11.33
CA LEU A 98 -12.73 0.45 10.14
C LEU A 98 -13.69 -0.72 10.18
N ASP A 99 -14.98 -0.42 10.23
CA ASP A 99 -16.09 -1.36 10.09
C ASP A 99 -16.81 -1.10 8.78
N ALA A 100 -16.51 -1.87 7.77
CA ALA A 100 -16.99 -1.66 6.40
C ALA A 100 -17.41 -2.98 5.73
N GLN A 101 -17.97 -3.92 6.51
CA GLN A 101 -18.40 -5.20 5.99
C GLN A 101 -19.50 -5.08 4.91
N PRO A 102 -19.47 -5.94 3.87
CA PRO A 102 -18.46 -6.97 3.55
C PRO A 102 -17.21 -6.44 2.83
N ALA A 103 -17.09 -5.14 2.61
CA ALA A 103 -16.04 -4.52 1.81
C ALA A 103 -14.83 -4.01 2.63
N ALA A 104 -14.68 -4.45 3.87
CA ALA A 104 -13.73 -3.87 4.83
C ALA A 104 -12.29 -3.87 4.32
N LEU A 105 -11.80 -4.96 3.73
CA LEU A 105 -10.42 -5.04 3.20
C LEU A 105 -10.21 -4.14 1.99
N THR A 106 -11.23 -3.97 1.12
CA THR A 106 -11.13 -3.09 -0.05
C THR A 106 -11.05 -1.62 0.35
N VAL A 107 -11.88 -1.19 1.31
CA VAL A 107 -11.82 0.18 1.85
C VAL A 107 -10.50 0.40 2.62
N ALA A 108 -10.09 -0.59 3.41
CA ALA A 108 -8.82 -0.56 4.14
C ALA A 108 -7.61 -0.47 3.20
N GLU A 109 -7.65 -1.13 2.04
CA GLU A 109 -6.62 -1.04 1.01
C GLU A 109 -6.46 0.40 0.51
N GLY A 110 -7.57 1.03 0.12
CA GLY A 110 -7.55 2.42 -0.32
C GLY A 110 -7.00 3.38 0.75
N LEU A 111 -7.42 3.20 2.01
CA LEU A 111 -6.89 3.95 3.14
C LEU A 111 -5.38 3.73 3.33
N ALA A 112 -4.93 2.48 3.33
CA ALA A 112 -3.52 2.13 3.55
C ALA A 112 -2.62 2.68 2.43
N LEU A 113 -3.07 2.57 1.17
CA LEU A 113 -2.35 3.12 0.01
C LEU A 113 -2.27 4.66 0.04
N ASN A 114 -3.32 5.33 0.48
CA ASN A 114 -3.33 6.79 0.65
C ASN A 114 -2.49 7.25 1.84
N ALA A 115 -2.48 6.48 2.92
CA ALA A 115 -1.73 6.82 4.14
C ALA A 115 -0.22 6.58 4.02
N TYR A 116 0.25 5.91 2.96
CA TYR A 116 1.68 5.71 2.74
C TYR A 116 2.44 7.03 2.68
N ARG A 117 3.56 7.11 3.39
CA ARG A 117 4.50 8.25 3.37
C ARG A 117 5.92 7.71 3.36
N PHE A 118 6.72 8.15 2.40
CA PHE A 118 8.15 7.88 2.41
C PHE A 118 8.85 8.90 3.31
N THR A 119 9.23 8.47 4.51
CA THR A 119 9.82 9.36 5.52
C THR A 119 11.27 9.04 5.85
N LYS A 120 11.85 8.00 5.24
CA LYS A 120 13.20 7.49 5.58
C LYS A 120 14.31 8.55 5.49
N LEU A 121 14.16 9.55 4.62
CA LEU A 121 15.19 10.56 4.36
C LEU A 121 14.84 11.97 4.90
N PHE A 122 13.69 12.13 5.52
CA PHE A 122 13.27 13.45 6.03
C PHE A 122 13.97 13.90 7.32
N GLY A 123 14.73 13.01 7.97
CA GLY A 123 15.41 13.35 9.23
C GLY A 123 14.44 13.90 10.30
N ILE A 124 14.76 15.08 10.85
CA ILE A 124 13.91 15.72 11.87
C ILE A 124 12.51 16.05 11.36
N LYS A 125 12.38 16.43 10.07
CA LYS A 125 11.09 16.74 9.44
C LYS A 125 10.16 15.54 9.29
N ALA A 126 10.67 14.31 9.44
CA ALA A 126 9.83 13.11 9.43
C ALA A 126 8.77 13.12 10.55
N LYS A 127 9.08 13.75 11.68
CA LYS A 127 8.19 13.88 12.85
C LYS A 127 6.99 14.80 12.58
N ASP A 128 7.15 15.74 11.65
CA ASP A 128 6.11 16.70 11.29
C ASP A 128 5.13 16.14 10.25
N GLN A 129 5.49 15.03 9.59
CA GLN A 129 4.62 14.37 8.64
C GLN A 129 3.52 13.59 9.36
N TRP A 130 2.30 13.78 8.91
CA TRP A 130 1.22 12.90 9.37
C TRP A 130 1.45 11.48 8.82
N THR A 131 1.35 10.52 9.71
CA THR A 131 1.36 9.08 9.37
C THR A 131 0.22 8.40 10.11
N LEU A 132 -0.49 7.53 9.45
CA LEU A 132 -1.41 6.61 10.12
C LEU A 132 -0.58 5.57 10.88
N GLU A 133 -0.76 5.52 12.20
CA GLU A 133 0.02 4.63 13.07
C GLU A 133 -0.65 3.27 13.21
N GLN A 134 -1.99 3.26 13.29
CA GLN A 134 -2.75 2.02 13.46
C GLN A 134 -4.05 2.04 12.65
N LEU A 135 -4.27 0.93 11.94
CA LEU A 135 -5.51 0.59 11.24
C LEU A 135 -6.02 -0.75 11.77
N ASP A 136 -7.15 -0.72 12.43
CA ASP A 136 -7.87 -1.91 12.87
C ASP A 136 -9.00 -2.20 11.90
N VAL A 137 -9.03 -3.41 11.34
CA VAL A 137 -10.09 -3.87 10.43
C VAL A 137 -11.03 -4.77 11.18
N VAL A 138 -12.32 -4.44 11.18
CA VAL A 138 -13.33 -5.15 11.96
C VAL A 138 -13.95 -6.29 11.16
N GLY A 139 -14.00 -7.48 11.75
CA GLY A 139 -14.87 -8.58 11.32
C GLY A 139 -14.52 -9.27 10.00
N SER A 140 -13.32 -9.07 9.43
CA SER A 140 -12.87 -9.78 8.22
C SER A 140 -12.40 -11.20 8.56
N ASP A 141 -12.38 -12.08 7.55
CA ASP A 141 -11.76 -13.40 7.68
C ASP A 141 -10.25 -13.29 7.90
N SER A 142 -9.70 -14.15 8.76
CA SER A 142 -8.30 -14.08 9.17
C SER A 142 -7.33 -14.44 8.04
N ALA A 143 -7.69 -15.37 7.15
CA ALA A 143 -6.86 -15.77 6.02
C ALA A 143 -6.88 -14.71 4.91
N GLU A 144 -8.05 -14.12 4.64
CA GLU A 144 -8.18 -12.99 3.72
C GLU A 144 -7.38 -11.79 4.23
N PHE A 145 -7.49 -11.47 5.52
CA PHE A 145 -6.71 -10.39 6.13
C PHE A 145 -5.20 -10.64 6.02
N ALA A 146 -4.74 -11.86 6.28
CA ALA A 146 -3.32 -12.21 6.17
C ALA A 146 -2.80 -12.02 4.72
N THR A 147 -3.57 -12.48 3.73
CA THR A 147 -3.24 -12.31 2.31
C THR A 147 -3.21 -10.83 1.91
N TRP A 148 -4.24 -10.09 2.28
CA TRP A 148 -4.32 -8.64 2.05
C TRP A 148 -3.15 -7.88 2.68
N ASN A 149 -2.80 -8.23 3.92
CA ASN A 149 -1.69 -7.60 4.64
C ASN A 149 -0.35 -7.86 3.95
N ALA A 150 -0.11 -9.09 3.49
CA ALA A 150 1.10 -9.45 2.74
C ALA A 150 1.20 -8.71 1.40
N LEU A 151 0.09 -8.56 0.67
CA LEU A 151 0.04 -7.76 -0.56
C LEU A 151 0.39 -6.29 -0.31
N LEU A 152 -0.15 -5.70 0.74
CA LEU A 152 0.18 -4.31 1.12
C LEU A 152 1.63 -4.12 1.54
N ASP A 153 2.21 -5.11 2.22
CA ASP A 153 3.64 -5.08 2.56
C ASP A 153 4.49 -5.09 1.30
N GLY A 154 4.16 -5.93 0.31
CA GLY A 154 4.84 -5.96 -0.99
C GLY A 154 4.72 -4.63 -1.75
N VAL A 155 3.52 -4.03 -1.80
CA VAL A 155 3.32 -2.71 -2.43
C VAL A 155 4.10 -1.61 -1.70
N THR A 156 4.13 -1.65 -0.38
CA THR A 156 4.88 -0.68 0.43
C THR A 156 6.37 -0.79 0.19
N GLU A 157 6.90 -2.02 0.13
CA GLU A 157 8.31 -2.28 -0.19
C GLU A 157 8.67 -1.76 -1.59
N ALA A 158 7.85 -2.05 -2.60
CA ALA A 158 8.08 -1.54 -3.96
C ALA A 158 8.09 -0.01 -4.00
N ARG A 159 7.17 0.66 -3.31
CA ARG A 159 7.13 2.12 -3.19
C ARG A 159 8.36 2.67 -2.46
N ASP A 160 8.83 2.01 -1.42
CA ASP A 160 10.04 2.40 -0.71
C ASP A 160 11.28 2.30 -1.59
N LEU A 161 11.41 1.23 -2.38
CA LEU A 161 12.50 1.06 -3.34
C LEU A 161 12.47 2.15 -4.43
N ILE A 162 11.31 2.42 -5.01
CA ILE A 162 11.12 3.47 -6.02
C ILE A 162 11.48 4.85 -5.45
N ASN A 163 11.06 5.15 -4.21
CA ASN A 163 11.29 6.45 -3.60
C ASN A 163 12.71 6.63 -3.02
N THR A 164 13.47 5.55 -2.86
CA THR A 164 14.85 5.64 -2.38
C THR A 164 15.76 6.18 -3.50
N PRO A 165 16.48 7.29 -3.28
CA PRO A 165 17.38 7.86 -4.28
C PRO A 165 18.47 6.90 -4.75
N VAL A 166 18.90 7.02 -6.00
CA VAL A 166 19.91 6.14 -6.61
C VAL A 166 21.23 6.12 -5.85
N LEU A 167 21.62 7.22 -5.19
CA LEU A 167 22.81 7.26 -4.33
C LEU A 167 22.74 6.32 -3.10
N GLN A 168 21.55 5.82 -2.76
CA GLN A 168 21.31 4.91 -1.65
C GLN A 168 20.72 3.57 -2.10
N LEU A 169 20.33 3.47 -3.37
CA LEU A 169 19.78 2.25 -3.97
C LEU A 169 20.33 2.09 -5.38
N GLY A 170 21.57 1.64 -5.48
CA GLY A 170 22.18 1.17 -6.72
C GLY A 170 21.86 -0.31 -6.97
N SER A 171 22.54 -0.89 -7.94
CA SER A 171 22.34 -2.30 -8.32
C SER A 171 22.67 -3.29 -7.19
N LEU A 172 23.75 -3.02 -6.45
CA LEU A 172 24.18 -3.88 -5.34
C LEU A 172 23.24 -3.81 -4.15
N GLU A 173 22.75 -2.61 -3.81
CA GLU A 173 21.80 -2.41 -2.73
C GLU A 173 20.45 -3.06 -3.05
N LEU A 174 20.00 -2.98 -4.31
CA LEU A 174 18.79 -3.68 -4.76
C LEU A 174 18.96 -5.20 -4.63
N ALA A 175 20.11 -5.74 -5.03
CA ALA A 175 20.40 -7.17 -4.86
C ALA A 175 20.41 -7.59 -3.39
N ALA A 176 21.12 -6.85 -2.54
CA ALA A 176 21.16 -7.12 -1.10
C ALA A 176 19.77 -7.05 -0.46
N ARG A 177 18.91 -6.12 -0.91
CA ARG A 177 17.53 -6.04 -0.44
C ARG A 177 16.71 -7.25 -0.88
N ALA A 178 16.87 -7.71 -2.12
CA ALA A 178 16.23 -8.92 -2.62
C ALA A 178 16.63 -10.18 -1.83
N GLU A 179 17.91 -10.32 -1.47
CA GLU A 179 18.40 -11.41 -0.61
C GLU A 179 17.76 -11.36 0.79
N GLN A 180 17.69 -10.17 1.39
CA GLN A 180 17.01 -9.97 2.69
C GLN A 180 15.53 -10.36 2.64
N LEU A 181 14.83 -9.95 1.59
CA LEU A 181 13.42 -10.30 1.40
C LEU A 181 13.25 -11.81 1.19
N GLY A 182 14.15 -12.46 0.44
CA GLY A 182 14.16 -13.91 0.27
C GLY A 182 14.31 -14.65 1.60
N ALA A 183 15.25 -14.23 2.43
CA ALA A 183 15.46 -14.78 3.76
C ALA A 183 14.25 -14.53 4.70
N GLN A 184 13.64 -13.36 4.60
CA GLN A 184 12.50 -12.96 5.44
C GLN A 184 11.20 -13.69 5.08
N HIS A 185 10.96 -13.91 3.78
CA HIS A 185 9.67 -14.40 3.25
C HIS A 185 9.75 -15.84 2.69
N GLY A 186 10.90 -16.50 2.79
CA GLY A 186 11.02 -17.92 2.44
C GLY A 186 11.06 -18.21 0.94
N PHE A 187 11.47 -17.26 0.10
CA PHE A 187 11.77 -17.52 -1.31
C PHE A 187 13.28 -17.51 -1.57
N LYS A 188 13.73 -18.27 -2.58
CA LYS A 188 15.14 -18.34 -2.95
C LYS A 188 15.52 -17.10 -3.75
N CYS A 189 16.61 -16.44 -3.37
CA CYS A 189 17.25 -15.38 -4.13
C CYS A 189 18.61 -15.84 -4.61
N THR A 190 18.89 -15.65 -5.89
CA THR A 190 20.21 -15.91 -6.49
C THR A 190 20.67 -14.64 -7.20
N VAL A 191 21.81 -14.12 -6.83
CA VAL A 191 22.41 -12.93 -7.44
C VAL A 191 23.62 -13.34 -8.27
N LEU A 192 23.58 -13.06 -9.57
CA LEU A 192 24.73 -13.20 -10.45
C LEU A 192 25.46 -11.86 -10.50
N HIS A 193 26.73 -11.87 -10.13
CA HIS A 193 27.60 -10.71 -10.19
C HIS A 193 28.31 -10.62 -11.55
N LYS A 194 28.99 -9.49 -11.82
CA LYS A 194 29.60 -9.12 -13.09
C LYS A 194 30.40 -10.26 -13.75
N ALA A 195 31.26 -10.97 -13.00
CA ALA A 195 32.05 -12.06 -13.54
C ALA A 195 31.20 -13.24 -14.06
N GLN A 196 30.11 -13.56 -13.37
CA GLN A 196 29.17 -14.61 -13.80
C GLN A 196 28.36 -14.16 -15.03
N ILE A 197 27.95 -12.88 -15.05
CA ILE A 197 27.25 -12.25 -16.19
C ILE A 197 28.13 -12.25 -17.44
N GLU A 198 29.44 -11.97 -17.29
CA GLU A 198 30.43 -12.04 -18.36
C GLU A 198 30.63 -13.49 -18.86
N ALA A 199 30.77 -14.45 -17.94
CA ALA A 199 30.90 -15.87 -18.29
C ALA A 199 29.67 -16.40 -19.05
N LEU A 200 28.47 -15.94 -18.70
CA LEU A 200 27.22 -16.25 -19.37
C LEU A 200 26.99 -15.44 -20.66
N LYS A 201 27.91 -14.56 -21.02
CA LYS A 201 27.86 -13.71 -22.24
C LYS A 201 26.57 -12.89 -22.35
N MET A 202 26.08 -12.35 -21.24
CA MET A 202 24.88 -11.50 -21.20
C MET A 202 25.17 -10.11 -21.78
N GLY A 203 25.45 -10.03 -23.07
CA GLY A 203 25.96 -8.85 -23.77
C GLY A 203 25.04 -7.63 -23.69
N GLY A 204 23.72 -7.82 -23.70
CA GLY A 204 22.74 -6.75 -23.54
C GLY A 204 22.87 -6.04 -22.18
N LEU A 205 22.91 -6.80 -21.10
CA LEU A 205 23.09 -6.30 -19.74
C LEU A 205 24.44 -5.57 -19.58
N LEU A 206 25.52 -6.20 -20.04
CA LEU A 206 26.87 -5.61 -20.01
C LEU A 206 26.96 -4.33 -20.84
N GLY A 207 26.27 -4.30 -22.00
CA GLY A 207 26.24 -3.13 -22.87
C GLY A 207 25.55 -1.93 -22.21
N VAL A 208 24.41 -2.15 -21.57
CA VAL A 208 23.68 -1.11 -20.82
C VAL A 208 24.49 -0.61 -19.63
N ASN A 209 25.22 -1.49 -18.94
CA ASN A 209 25.98 -1.12 -17.75
C ASN A 209 27.28 -0.36 -18.04
N LYS A 210 27.76 -0.30 -19.30
CA LYS A 210 29.09 0.30 -19.63
C LYS A 210 29.29 1.73 -19.13
N GLY A 211 28.23 2.51 -19.03
CA GLY A 211 28.29 3.89 -18.55
C GLY A 211 28.03 4.05 -17.05
N SER A 212 27.77 2.97 -16.34
CA SER A 212 27.50 3.00 -14.90
C SER A 212 28.77 2.85 -14.07
N VAL A 213 28.83 3.57 -12.96
CA VAL A 213 29.87 3.35 -11.92
C VAL A 213 29.61 2.05 -11.16
N ASP A 214 28.34 1.72 -10.94
CA ASP A 214 27.95 0.51 -10.24
C ASP A 214 28.09 -0.73 -11.14
N PRO A 215 28.58 -1.86 -10.63
CA PRO A 215 28.65 -3.11 -11.38
C PRO A 215 27.23 -3.67 -11.65
N PRO A 216 27.04 -4.41 -12.77
CA PRO A 216 25.77 -5.03 -13.06
C PRO A 216 25.53 -6.22 -12.12
N VAL A 217 24.25 -6.45 -11.81
CA VAL A 217 23.77 -7.68 -11.16
C VAL A 217 22.61 -8.26 -11.95
N PHE A 218 22.41 -9.57 -11.85
CA PHE A 218 21.22 -10.23 -12.36
C PHE A 218 20.60 -11.02 -11.20
N ILE A 219 19.35 -10.65 -10.85
CA ILE A 219 18.67 -11.15 -9.67
C ILE A 219 17.62 -12.17 -10.12
N VAL A 220 17.65 -13.36 -9.58
CA VAL A 220 16.67 -14.43 -9.79
C VAL A 220 15.97 -14.70 -8.48
N LEU A 221 14.66 -14.50 -8.45
CA LEU A 221 13.79 -14.81 -7.31
C LEU A 221 12.96 -16.03 -7.68
N GLU A 222 13.00 -17.07 -6.84
CA GLU A 222 12.30 -18.32 -7.07
C GLU A 222 11.42 -18.65 -5.87
N TYR A 223 10.11 -18.67 -6.08
CA TYR A 223 9.13 -19.09 -5.08
C TYR A 223 8.43 -20.37 -5.55
N ARG A 224 8.38 -21.36 -4.68
CA ARG A 224 7.65 -22.61 -4.90
C ARG A 224 6.67 -22.82 -3.77
N GLY A 225 5.39 -22.62 -4.06
CA GLY A 225 4.32 -22.93 -3.14
C GLY A 225 4.18 -24.45 -2.91
N GLU A 226 3.59 -24.83 -1.80
CA GLU A 226 3.28 -26.22 -1.51
C GLU A 226 2.35 -26.79 -2.61
N GLY A 227 2.70 -27.96 -3.13
CA GLY A 227 1.96 -28.61 -4.23
C GLY A 227 2.11 -27.96 -5.61
N ALA A 228 2.98 -26.94 -5.76
CA ALA A 228 3.18 -26.31 -7.07
C ALA A 228 3.80 -27.29 -8.09
N PRO A 229 3.29 -27.33 -9.34
CA PRO A 229 3.85 -28.16 -10.41
C PRO A 229 5.29 -27.71 -10.71
N GLN A 230 6.19 -28.67 -10.89
CA GLN A 230 7.61 -28.38 -11.12
C GLN A 230 7.96 -28.04 -12.57
N GLU A 231 7.09 -28.38 -13.52
CA GLU A 231 7.46 -28.44 -14.94
C GLU A 231 7.25 -27.12 -15.71
N HIS A 232 6.39 -26.22 -15.23
CA HIS A 232 6.05 -24.99 -15.95
C HIS A 232 5.95 -23.77 -15.00
N PRO A 233 7.09 -23.14 -14.65
CA PRO A 233 7.05 -21.95 -13.82
C PRO A 233 6.45 -20.75 -14.60
N THR A 234 5.68 -19.92 -13.91
CA THR A 234 5.37 -18.58 -14.41
C THR A 234 6.60 -17.71 -14.21
N VAL A 235 7.11 -17.11 -15.29
CA VAL A 235 8.30 -16.25 -15.25
C VAL A 235 7.88 -14.80 -15.46
N LEU A 236 8.25 -13.94 -14.50
CA LEU A 236 8.11 -12.49 -14.60
C LEU A 236 9.50 -11.89 -14.85
N VAL A 237 9.64 -11.08 -15.90
CA VAL A 237 10.91 -10.43 -16.25
C VAL A 237 10.77 -8.94 -16.02
N GLY A 238 11.55 -8.40 -15.10
CA GLY A 238 11.61 -6.97 -14.78
C GLY A 238 12.91 -6.35 -15.29
N LYS A 239 12.82 -5.17 -15.90
CA LYS A 239 13.98 -4.33 -16.21
C LYS A 239 14.40 -3.60 -14.94
N GLY A 240 15.43 -4.09 -14.25
CA GLY A 240 15.91 -3.56 -12.97
C GLY A 240 16.80 -2.31 -13.10
N VAL A 241 16.47 -1.37 -13.96
CA VAL A 241 17.22 -0.11 -14.07
C VAL A 241 16.87 0.80 -12.92
N VAL A 242 17.81 1.03 -12.01
CA VAL A 242 17.59 1.82 -10.79
C VAL A 242 17.43 3.33 -11.06
N TYR A 243 17.94 3.83 -12.20
CA TYR A 243 17.76 5.20 -12.69
C TYR A 243 18.10 5.30 -14.18
N ASP A 244 17.14 5.59 -15.03
CA ASP A 244 17.33 5.65 -16.48
C ASP A 244 17.60 7.08 -16.97
N THR A 245 18.86 7.43 -17.17
CA THR A 245 19.28 8.74 -17.68
C THR A 245 19.22 8.86 -19.21
N GLY A 246 18.95 7.76 -19.93
CA GLY A 246 18.97 7.72 -21.40
C GLY A 246 20.34 7.38 -22.00
N GLY A 247 21.40 7.35 -21.21
CA GLY A 247 22.77 7.07 -21.69
C GLY A 247 23.37 8.23 -22.52
N ILE A 248 23.99 7.92 -23.68
CA ILE A 248 24.59 8.94 -24.58
C ILE A 248 23.53 9.94 -25.05
N SER A 249 22.31 9.48 -25.35
CA SER A 249 21.16 10.35 -25.59
C SER A 249 20.52 10.73 -24.28
N LEU A 250 21.13 11.65 -23.55
CA LEU A 250 20.67 12.07 -22.22
C LEU A 250 19.26 12.66 -22.30
N LYS A 251 18.39 12.20 -21.41
CA LYS A 251 17.02 12.71 -21.31
C LYS A 251 17.01 14.17 -20.85
N PRO A 252 16.05 15.00 -21.31
CA PRO A 252 15.90 16.38 -20.84
C PRO A 252 15.66 16.44 -19.33
N SER A 253 16.24 17.46 -18.67
CA SER A 253 16.21 17.60 -17.20
C SER A 253 14.79 17.63 -16.60
N ASN A 254 13.83 18.20 -17.32
CA ASN A 254 12.43 18.30 -16.89
C ASN A 254 11.65 16.97 -16.85
N PHE A 255 12.24 15.89 -17.39
CA PHE A 255 11.67 14.53 -17.31
C PHE A 255 12.55 13.58 -16.49
N MET A 256 13.67 14.07 -15.96
CA MET A 256 14.66 13.23 -15.29
C MET A 256 14.18 12.72 -13.93
N GLU A 257 13.33 13.49 -13.24
CA GLU A 257 12.81 13.14 -11.90
C GLU A 257 11.98 11.85 -11.93
N ASP A 258 11.19 11.66 -12.99
CA ASP A 258 10.31 10.50 -13.14
C ASP A 258 11.08 9.21 -13.47
N MET A 259 12.35 9.32 -13.89
CA MET A 259 13.15 8.15 -14.32
C MET A 259 13.52 7.21 -13.18
N LYS A 260 13.30 7.61 -11.93
CA LYS A 260 13.40 6.72 -10.79
C LYS A 260 12.25 5.70 -10.74
N CYS A 261 11.12 6.00 -11.34
CA CYS A 261 9.94 5.12 -11.41
C CYS A 261 10.08 3.99 -12.46
N ASP A 262 11.14 4.02 -13.28
CA ASP A 262 11.40 2.96 -14.28
C ASP A 262 11.91 1.63 -13.68
N MET A 263 12.19 1.63 -12.39
CA MET A 263 12.67 0.47 -11.66
C MET A 263 11.56 -0.58 -11.41
#